data_c389409778944abbcf677eef7a8ab467
#
_entry.id   c389409778944abbcf677eef7a8ab467
#
_cell.length_a   1.000
_cell.length_b   1.000
_cell.length_c   1.000
_cell.angle_alpha   90.00
_cell.angle_beta   90.00
_cell.angle_gamma   90.00
#
_symmetry.space_group_name_H-M   'P 1'
#
loop_
_entity.id
_entity.type
_entity.pdbx_description
1 polymer ?
#
loop_
_entity_poly.entity_id
_entity_poly.type
_entity_poly.pdbx_seq_one_letter_code
_entity_poly.pdbx_strand_id
1 'polypeptide(L)'
;MLRYIVLFIIGCSIGMSARFYALDTLPEGGILYQNDFLRSTNDAYYALMQRDGNFVIYTSPDFSPVNAQWSSNSTERGQPPYRLVLQDNGNLVIFDANKVKTWSTRTAGIGERPHHLIMQIDRNLVLYDCNRRPIWASNTTKW
;
A
#
# COMPACT_ATOMS: atom_id res chain seq x y z
N MET A 1 -6.80 0.46 -17.02
CA MET A 1 -6.49 1.90 -17.09
C MET A 1 -5.19 2.14 -16.37
N LEU A 2 -4.17 2.53 -17.10
CA LEU A 2 -2.88 2.93 -16.52
C LEU A 2 -3.07 4.22 -15.73
N ARG A 3 -3.26 4.16 -14.44
CA ARG A 3 -3.48 5.37 -13.67
C ARG A 3 -2.20 6.02 -13.15
N TYR A 4 -1.10 5.28 -13.08
CA TYR A 4 0.11 5.87 -12.50
C TYR A 4 1.38 5.17 -12.96
N ILE A 5 2.30 5.91 -13.50
CA ILE A 5 3.69 5.52 -13.71
C ILE A 5 4.54 6.49 -12.93
N VAL A 6 5.53 6.02 -12.18
CA VAL A 6 6.38 6.95 -11.47
C VAL A 6 7.84 6.69 -11.55
N LEU A 7 8.51 7.80 -11.70
CA LEU A 7 9.89 7.94 -11.29
C LEU A 7 9.93 8.35 -9.81
N PHE A 8 10.37 7.47 -8.95
CA PHE A 8 10.58 7.79 -7.56
C PHE A 8 12.03 8.17 -7.31
N ILE A 9 12.29 9.40 -6.88
CA ILE A 9 13.60 9.78 -6.37
C ILE A 9 13.67 9.34 -4.92
N ILE A 10 14.48 8.32 -4.66
CA ILE A 10 14.73 7.80 -3.33
C ILE A 10 15.64 8.77 -2.57
N GLY A 11 15.10 9.44 -1.57
CA GLY A 11 15.82 10.32 -0.67
C GLY A 11 14.88 11.14 0.19
N CYS A 12 15.35 11.65 1.32
CA CYS A 12 14.62 12.57 2.18
C CYS A 12 14.51 13.97 1.58
N SER A 13 14.52 14.13 0.26
CA SER A 13 14.39 15.42 -0.40
C SER A 13 12.92 15.77 -0.60
N ILE A 14 12.55 16.94 -0.12
CA ILE A 14 11.24 17.53 -0.32
C ILE A 14 11.18 18.16 -1.71
N GLY A 15 10.15 17.84 -2.46
CA GLY A 15 9.71 18.69 -3.54
C GLY A 15 10.06 18.25 -4.95
N MET A 16 9.39 17.20 -5.40
CA MET A 16 9.13 17.02 -6.82
C MET A 16 7.67 16.63 -6.99
N SER A 17 6.90 17.51 -7.58
CA SER A 17 5.52 17.23 -7.97
C SER A 17 5.47 16.41 -9.27
N ALA A 18 6.22 15.34 -9.36
CA ALA A 18 6.04 14.37 -10.40
C ALA A 18 5.03 13.34 -9.92
N ARG A 19 3.86 13.38 -10.49
CA ARG A 19 2.73 12.52 -10.13
C ARG A 19 2.82 11.19 -10.86
N PHE A 20 3.88 10.51 -10.65
CA PHE A 20 4.03 9.20 -11.21
C PHE A 20 4.48 8.26 -10.11
N TYR A 21 3.73 7.27 -9.75
CA TYR A 21 4.14 6.24 -8.81
C TYR A 21 4.72 5.06 -9.60
N ALA A 22 5.82 4.50 -9.15
CA ALA A 22 6.17 3.17 -9.60
C ALA A 22 4.97 2.25 -9.31
N LEU A 23 4.71 1.29 -10.17
CA LEU A 23 3.57 0.38 -9.99
C LEU A 23 3.64 -0.41 -8.68
N ASP A 24 4.84 -0.55 -8.12
CA ASP A 24 5.10 -1.26 -6.87
C ASP A 24 5.04 -0.38 -5.62
N THR A 25 4.98 0.95 -5.76
CA THR A 25 5.18 1.88 -4.65
C THR A 25 4.01 2.83 -4.46
N LEU A 26 3.55 2.97 -3.22
CA LEU A 26 2.63 4.03 -2.79
C LEU A 26 3.44 5.03 -1.95
N PRO A 27 3.61 6.28 -2.41
CA PRO A 27 4.32 7.30 -1.66
C PRO A 27 3.45 7.92 -0.57
N GLU A 28 4.08 8.66 0.32
CA GLU A 28 3.38 9.48 1.31
C GLU A 28 2.36 10.41 0.64
N GLY A 29 1.16 10.45 1.17
CA GLY A 29 0.02 11.15 0.57
C GLY A 29 -0.68 10.37 -0.54
N GLY A 30 -0.15 9.22 -0.95
CA GLY A 30 -0.77 8.37 -1.97
C GLY A 30 -2.03 7.68 -1.49
N ILE A 31 -2.93 7.39 -2.44
CA ILE A 31 -4.21 6.74 -2.16
C ILE A 31 -4.42 5.60 -3.17
N LEU A 32 -4.76 4.42 -2.65
CA LEU A 32 -5.36 3.36 -3.46
C LEU A 32 -6.88 3.38 -3.23
N TYR A 33 -7.62 3.63 -4.29
CA TYR A 33 -9.08 3.52 -4.30
C TYR A 33 -9.50 2.06 -4.50
N GLN A 34 -10.79 1.78 -4.40
CA GLN A 34 -11.31 0.43 -4.66
C GLN A 34 -10.84 -0.10 -6.01
N ASN A 35 -10.32 -1.32 -6.01
CA ASN A 35 -9.74 -2.04 -7.15
C ASN A 35 -8.39 -1.51 -7.63
N ASP A 36 -7.84 -0.49 -7.03
CA ASP A 36 -6.45 -0.09 -7.26
C ASP A 36 -5.50 -1.05 -6.56
N PHE A 37 -4.33 -1.29 -7.13
CA PHE A 37 -3.33 -2.19 -6.56
C PHE A 37 -1.90 -1.71 -6.80
N LEU A 38 -1.00 -2.16 -5.94
CA LEU A 38 0.44 -2.15 -6.20
C LEU A 38 0.83 -3.49 -6.82
N ARG A 39 1.78 -3.47 -7.74
CA ARG A 39 2.30 -4.66 -8.41
C ARG A 39 3.81 -4.70 -8.31
N SER A 40 4.38 -5.79 -7.82
CA SER A 40 5.83 -5.97 -7.77
C SER A 40 6.47 -5.86 -9.16
N THR A 41 7.73 -5.41 -9.22
CA THR A 41 8.41 -5.17 -10.52
C THR A 41 8.66 -6.44 -11.33
N ASN A 42 8.60 -7.62 -10.69
CA ASN A 42 8.66 -8.92 -11.37
C ASN A 42 7.28 -9.47 -11.79
N ASP A 43 6.22 -8.65 -11.69
CA ASP A 43 4.84 -9.01 -12.04
C ASP A 43 4.26 -10.22 -11.31
N ALA A 44 4.85 -10.62 -10.18
CA ALA A 44 4.45 -11.84 -9.47
C ALA A 44 3.46 -11.59 -8.32
N TYR A 45 3.43 -10.39 -7.75
CA TYR A 45 2.69 -10.09 -6.52
C TYR A 45 1.90 -8.80 -6.63
N TYR A 46 0.70 -8.81 -6.00
CA TYR A 46 -0.27 -7.72 -6.08
C TYR A 46 -0.79 -7.40 -4.69
N ALA A 47 -0.79 -6.13 -4.30
CA ALA A 47 -1.44 -5.66 -3.08
C ALA A 47 -2.67 -4.83 -3.46
N LEU A 48 -3.86 -5.41 -3.31
CA LEU A 48 -5.13 -4.92 -3.83
C LEU A 48 -6.00 -4.33 -2.73
N MET A 49 -6.47 -3.08 -2.92
CA MET A 49 -7.54 -2.52 -2.11
C MET A 49 -8.90 -2.97 -2.66
N GLN A 50 -9.52 -3.91 -1.99
CA GLN A 50 -10.75 -4.54 -2.47
C GLN A 50 -12.01 -3.69 -2.22
N ARG A 51 -13.05 -3.97 -2.99
CA ARG A 51 -14.37 -3.34 -2.86
C ARG A 51 -15.07 -3.69 -1.55
N ASP A 52 -14.74 -4.83 -0.96
CA ASP A 52 -15.28 -5.29 0.31
C ASP A 52 -14.61 -4.66 1.54
N GLY A 53 -13.63 -3.77 1.33
CA GLY A 53 -12.90 -3.10 2.40
C GLY A 53 -11.67 -3.85 2.90
N ASN A 54 -11.36 -5.02 2.36
CA ASN A 54 -10.17 -5.79 2.71
C ASN A 54 -8.97 -5.40 1.81
N PHE A 55 -7.79 -5.23 2.39
CA PHE A 55 -6.55 -5.03 1.66
C PHE A 55 -5.78 -6.35 1.65
N VAL A 56 -5.49 -6.88 0.46
CA VAL A 56 -5.05 -8.28 0.30
C VAL A 56 -3.84 -8.38 -0.61
N ILE A 57 -2.88 -9.24 -0.24
CA ILE A 57 -1.73 -9.59 -1.10
C ILE A 57 -2.06 -10.90 -1.84
N TYR A 58 -1.94 -10.86 -3.17
CA TYR A 58 -2.15 -11.99 -4.07
C TYR A 58 -0.89 -12.38 -4.83
N THR A 59 -0.81 -13.66 -5.20
CA THR A 59 0.26 -14.23 -6.06
C THR A 59 -0.20 -14.43 -7.51
N SER A 60 -1.32 -13.85 -7.89
CA SER A 60 -1.87 -13.95 -9.25
C SER A 60 -2.76 -12.75 -9.55
N PRO A 61 -2.83 -12.30 -10.81
CA PRO A 61 -3.71 -11.20 -11.21
C PRO A 61 -5.19 -11.60 -11.29
N ASP A 62 -5.55 -12.86 -11.11
CA ASP A 62 -6.96 -13.29 -11.07
C ASP A 62 -7.63 -13.00 -9.72
N PHE A 63 -6.85 -12.62 -8.70
CA PHE A 63 -7.34 -12.24 -7.37
C PHE A 63 -8.31 -13.25 -6.73
N SER A 64 -8.13 -14.54 -7.02
CA SER A 64 -8.94 -15.57 -6.38
C SER A 64 -8.44 -15.87 -4.95
N PRO A 65 -9.34 -16.29 -4.03
CA PRO A 65 -8.97 -16.53 -2.64
C PRO A 65 -7.83 -17.52 -2.43
N VAL A 66 -7.69 -18.51 -3.33
CA VAL A 66 -6.59 -19.50 -3.27
C VAL A 66 -5.21 -18.86 -3.41
N ASN A 67 -5.13 -17.70 -4.06
CA ASN A 67 -3.89 -16.96 -4.28
C ASN A 67 -3.62 -15.88 -3.22
N ALA A 68 -4.50 -15.72 -2.24
CA ALA A 68 -4.32 -14.75 -1.16
C ALA A 68 -3.26 -15.24 -0.17
N GLN A 69 -2.33 -14.35 0.18
CA GLN A 69 -1.21 -14.65 1.08
C GLN A 69 -1.30 -13.91 2.40
N TRP A 70 -1.94 -12.77 2.40
CA TRP A 70 -2.12 -11.91 3.57
C TRP A 70 -3.32 -10.99 3.35
N SER A 71 -3.97 -10.59 4.43
CA SER A 71 -4.99 -9.56 4.37
C SER A 71 -5.04 -8.72 5.64
N SER A 72 -5.61 -7.53 5.53
CA SER A 72 -5.89 -6.65 6.67
C SER A 72 -7.03 -7.17 7.57
N ASN A 73 -7.76 -8.19 7.13
CA ASN A 73 -8.92 -8.74 7.85
C ASN A 73 -9.96 -7.66 8.20
N SER A 74 -10.22 -6.77 7.26
CA SER A 74 -11.14 -5.63 7.43
C SER A 74 -12.37 -5.69 6.52
N THR A 75 -12.70 -6.88 6.03
CA THR A 75 -13.87 -7.10 5.17
C THR A 75 -15.15 -6.57 5.81
N GLU A 76 -15.90 -5.76 5.05
CA GLU A 76 -17.21 -5.20 5.43
C GLU A 76 -17.20 -4.37 6.74
N ARG A 77 -16.05 -3.88 7.16
CA ARG A 77 -15.97 -2.91 8.25
C ARG A 77 -16.27 -1.52 7.71
N GLY A 78 -17.36 -0.92 8.14
CA GLY A 78 -17.81 0.41 7.67
C GLY A 78 -18.57 0.35 6.35
N GLN A 79 -18.64 1.47 5.65
CA GLN A 79 -19.45 1.67 4.46
C GLN A 79 -18.59 1.91 3.21
N PRO A 80 -18.84 1.19 2.09
CA PRO A 80 -18.14 1.46 0.84
C PRO A 80 -18.54 2.84 0.26
N PRO A 81 -17.70 3.45 -0.59
CA PRO A 81 -16.40 2.98 -1.07
C PRO A 81 -15.27 3.17 -0.06
N TYR A 82 -14.30 2.24 -0.09
CA TYR A 82 -13.11 2.26 0.76
C TYR A 82 -11.92 2.85 0.02
N ARG A 83 -10.93 3.34 0.78
CA ARG A 83 -9.65 3.78 0.25
C ARG A 83 -8.53 3.51 1.24
N LEU A 84 -7.37 3.14 0.74
CA LEU A 84 -6.13 3.01 1.51
C LEU A 84 -5.30 4.28 1.32
N VAL A 85 -4.88 4.88 2.41
CA VAL A 85 -4.13 6.14 2.41
C VAL A 85 -2.84 5.97 3.19
N LEU A 86 -1.70 6.33 2.58
CA LEU A 86 -0.46 6.51 3.33
C LEU A 86 -0.39 7.97 3.80
N GLN A 87 -0.66 8.16 5.09
CA GLN A 87 -0.69 9.48 5.69
C GLN A 87 0.72 10.08 5.87
N ASP A 88 0.79 11.38 5.99
CA ASP A 88 2.05 12.11 6.18
C ASP A 88 2.72 11.85 7.55
N ASN A 89 1.97 11.30 8.51
CA ASN A 89 2.52 10.85 9.79
C ASN A 89 3.11 9.42 9.75
N GLY A 90 3.13 8.77 8.58
CA GLY A 90 3.64 7.42 8.40
C GLY A 90 2.63 6.31 8.70
N ASN A 91 1.37 6.64 9.01
CA ASN A 91 0.33 5.63 9.21
C ASN A 91 -0.32 5.24 7.89
N LEU A 92 -0.41 3.94 7.61
CA LEU A 92 -1.16 3.39 6.50
C LEU A 92 -2.55 3.03 6.99
N VAL A 93 -3.59 3.60 6.41
CA VAL A 93 -4.96 3.55 6.95
C VAL A 93 -5.96 3.21 5.87
N ILE A 94 -6.90 2.32 6.18
CA ILE A 94 -8.12 2.14 5.38
C ILE A 94 -9.21 3.01 6.00
N PHE A 95 -9.80 3.86 5.17
CA PHE A 95 -10.99 4.65 5.48
C PHE A 95 -12.20 4.14 4.71
N ASP A 96 -13.35 4.18 5.34
CA ASP A 96 -14.63 3.99 4.67
C ASP A 96 -15.15 5.28 4.02
N ALA A 97 -16.34 5.22 3.41
CA ALA A 97 -16.98 6.37 2.75
C ALA A 97 -17.23 7.55 3.70
N ASN A 98 -17.43 7.27 4.98
CA ASN A 98 -17.72 8.26 6.02
C ASN A 98 -16.45 8.76 6.72
N LYS A 99 -15.26 8.47 6.16
CA LYS A 99 -13.95 8.81 6.74
C LYS A 99 -13.70 8.16 8.10
N VAL A 100 -14.35 7.03 8.35
CA VAL A 100 -14.11 6.22 9.54
C VAL A 100 -12.94 5.26 9.25
N LYS A 101 -11.98 5.22 10.14
CA LYS A 101 -10.84 4.31 10.07
C LYS A 101 -11.30 2.89 10.36
N THR A 102 -11.08 1.97 9.41
CA THR A 102 -11.47 0.56 9.56
C THR A 102 -10.29 -0.35 9.84
N TRP A 103 -9.08 0.05 9.45
CA TRP A 103 -7.83 -0.64 9.71
C TRP A 103 -6.64 0.33 9.60
N SER A 104 -5.55 0.03 10.29
CA SER A 104 -4.27 0.72 10.08
C SER A 104 -3.07 -0.12 10.51
N THR A 105 -1.88 0.26 10.04
CA THR A 105 -0.61 -0.29 10.49
C THR A 105 -0.22 0.16 11.90
N ARG A 106 -0.87 1.19 12.45
CA ARG A 106 -0.57 1.81 13.75
C ARG A 106 0.87 2.33 13.84
N THR A 107 1.32 2.95 12.77
CA THR A 107 2.69 3.47 12.64
C THR A 107 2.78 5.00 12.67
N ALA A 108 1.73 5.67 13.10
CA ALA A 108 1.74 7.13 13.20
C ALA A 108 2.89 7.63 14.08
N GLY A 109 3.69 8.56 13.55
CA GLY A 109 4.84 9.14 14.24
C GLY A 109 6.09 8.26 14.28
N ILE A 110 6.09 7.10 13.62
CA ILE A 110 7.25 6.21 13.55
C ILE A 110 8.03 6.50 12.26
N GLY A 111 9.36 6.64 12.40
CA GLY A 111 10.26 6.91 11.28
C GLY A 111 10.22 8.36 10.82
N GLU A 112 11.05 8.65 9.83
CA GLU A 112 11.22 9.98 9.26
C GLU A 112 10.58 10.11 7.89
N ARG A 113 9.98 11.27 7.64
CA ARG A 113 9.33 11.60 6.35
C ARG A 113 10.33 11.82 5.23
N PRO A 114 9.96 11.54 3.96
CA PRO A 114 8.71 10.93 3.52
C PRO A 114 8.73 9.40 3.67
N HIS A 115 7.56 8.83 3.91
CA HIS A 115 7.34 7.39 3.97
C HIS A 115 6.94 6.84 2.61
N HIS A 116 7.14 5.52 2.41
CA HIS A 116 6.69 4.85 1.19
C HIS A 116 6.40 3.38 1.45
N LEU A 117 5.36 2.87 0.82
CA LEU A 117 4.93 1.47 0.88
C LEU A 117 5.33 0.77 -0.41
N ILE A 118 6.00 -0.39 -0.33
CA ILE A 118 6.45 -1.13 -1.51
C ILE A 118 5.94 -2.56 -1.50
N MET A 119 5.31 -2.99 -2.61
CA MET A 119 5.09 -4.41 -2.89
C MET A 119 6.36 -4.99 -3.50
N GLN A 120 7.14 -5.71 -2.73
CA GLN A 120 8.48 -6.17 -3.10
C GLN A 120 8.45 -7.45 -3.95
N ILE A 121 9.57 -7.71 -4.66
CA ILE A 121 9.74 -8.92 -5.48
C ILE A 121 9.88 -10.20 -4.65
N ASP A 122 10.13 -10.08 -3.35
CA ASP A 122 10.20 -11.19 -2.41
C ASP A 122 8.83 -11.52 -1.76
N ARG A 123 7.75 -10.96 -2.27
CA ARG A 123 6.36 -11.07 -1.78
C ARG A 123 6.07 -10.30 -0.48
N ASN A 124 7.04 -9.60 0.09
CA ASN A 124 6.81 -8.80 1.30
C ASN A 124 6.28 -7.41 0.93
N LEU A 125 5.21 -6.97 1.58
CA LEU A 125 4.73 -5.60 1.51
C LEU A 125 5.32 -4.84 2.70
N VAL A 126 6.11 -3.82 2.42
CA VAL A 126 6.89 -3.13 3.46
C VAL A 126 6.67 -1.63 3.41
N LEU A 127 6.43 -1.05 4.57
CA LEU A 127 6.39 0.40 4.78
C LEU A 127 7.74 0.86 5.31
N TYR A 128 8.38 1.75 4.56
CA TYR A 128 9.69 2.31 4.88
C TYR A 128 9.60 3.78 5.25
N ASP A 129 10.51 4.23 6.08
CA ASP A 129 10.80 5.66 6.25
C ASP A 129 11.80 6.16 5.18
N CYS A 130 12.12 7.46 5.19
CA CYS A 130 13.04 8.05 4.20
C CYS A 130 14.47 7.51 4.30
N ASN A 131 14.87 6.96 5.44
CA ASN A 131 16.19 6.35 5.67
C ASN A 131 16.20 4.85 5.32
N ARG A 132 15.16 4.36 4.64
CA ARG A 132 14.98 2.95 4.27
C ARG A 132 14.89 2.01 5.47
N ARG A 133 14.46 2.51 6.63
CA ARG A 133 14.13 1.64 7.76
C ARG A 133 12.72 1.10 7.58
N PRO A 134 12.53 -0.23 7.65
CA PRO A 134 11.19 -0.80 7.66
C PRO A 134 10.51 -0.46 8.99
N ILE A 135 9.35 0.17 8.91
CA ILE A 135 8.55 0.51 10.10
C ILE A 135 7.33 -0.42 10.25
N TRP A 136 6.96 -1.10 9.18
CA TRP A 136 5.94 -2.14 9.18
C TRP A 136 6.14 -3.07 7.98
N ALA A 137 5.77 -4.33 8.13
CA ALA A 137 5.76 -5.30 7.02
C ALA A 137 4.64 -6.32 7.19
N SER A 138 4.16 -6.85 6.06
CA SER A 138 3.19 -7.96 6.04
C SER A 138 3.80 -9.30 6.51
N ASN A 139 5.13 -9.39 6.56
CA ASN A 139 5.89 -10.61 6.92
C ASN A 139 5.55 -11.81 6.04
N THR A 140 5.44 -11.58 4.75
CA THR A 140 5.08 -12.59 3.75
C THR A 140 6.24 -12.96 2.83
N THR A 141 7.46 -12.67 3.20
CA THR A 141 8.66 -12.95 2.42
C THR A 141 8.72 -14.40 1.96
N LYS A 142 9.03 -14.59 0.67
CA LYS A 142 9.33 -15.89 0.08
C LYS A 142 10.66 -15.79 -0.66
N TRP A 143 11.54 -16.72 -0.38
CA TRP A 143 12.85 -16.89 -1.03
C TRP A 143 12.79 -17.96 -2.12
#